data_d35b709009fc40efe1bd5b1c936b38f2
#
_entry.id   d35b709009fc40efe1bd5b1c936b38f2
#
_cell.length_a   1.000
_cell.length_b   1.000
_cell.length_c   1.000
_cell.angle_alpha   90.00
_cell.angle_beta   90.00
_cell.angle_gamma   90.00
#
_symmetry.space_group_name_H-M   'P 1'
#
loop_
_entity.id
_entity.type
_entity.pdbx_description
1 polymer ?
#
loop_
_entity_poly.entity_id
_entity_poly.type
_entity_poly.pdbx_seq_one_letter_code
_entity_poly.pdbx_strand_id
1 'polypeptide(L)'
;MSADIRQAAANAADAEVLSAAGTRFLVQAYGNVSRADDLAVHTEQYFGRDYIARELQAPDVSYTIAYDADQIAGFVKIRRGTTPDAVPAAAAIEIQQLYVDAGQQGRGIGRTLMDHAVAAARDEGYTGIWLSVWQDADWATGFYEAYGFRRVGTAEFRLGRSKFMDYLMWLALDDVS
;
A
#
# COMPACT_ATOMS: atom_id res chain seq x y z
N MET A 1 -11.56 18.50 -6.84
CA MET A 1 -11.92 17.51 -7.88
C MET A 1 -11.63 16.13 -7.29
N SER A 2 -12.55 15.19 -7.46
CA SER A 2 -12.37 13.80 -6.97
C SER A 2 -11.45 13.08 -7.95
N ALA A 3 -10.47 12.32 -7.43
CA ALA A 3 -9.66 11.43 -8.25
C ALA A 3 -10.55 10.34 -8.85
N ASP A 4 -10.27 9.96 -10.09
CA ASP A 4 -10.92 8.81 -10.74
C ASP A 4 -10.25 7.52 -10.25
N ILE A 5 -11.06 6.58 -9.74
CA ILE A 5 -10.58 5.36 -9.10
C ILE A 5 -10.97 4.16 -9.96
N ARG A 6 -9.99 3.31 -10.27
CA ARG A 6 -10.27 2.03 -10.94
C ARG A 6 -9.40 0.90 -10.43
N GLN A 7 -9.89 -0.31 -10.52
CA GLN A 7 -9.08 -1.51 -10.31
C GLN A 7 -8.13 -1.72 -11.51
N ALA A 8 -6.88 -2.06 -11.23
CA ALA A 8 -5.91 -2.41 -12.26
C ALA A 8 -6.27 -3.76 -12.90
N ALA A 9 -6.08 -3.85 -14.20
CA ALA A 9 -6.25 -5.08 -14.96
C ALA A 9 -4.92 -5.82 -15.14
N ALA A 10 -4.98 -7.14 -15.29
CA ALA A 10 -3.79 -7.97 -15.55
C ALA A 10 -3.34 -7.82 -17.01
N ASN A 11 -2.85 -6.63 -17.37
CA ASN A 11 -2.36 -6.31 -18.71
C ASN A 11 -1.04 -5.53 -18.67
N ALA A 12 -0.39 -5.42 -19.82
CA ALA A 12 0.93 -4.78 -19.94
C ALA A 12 0.88 -3.27 -19.66
N ALA A 13 -0.23 -2.59 -19.98
CA ALA A 13 -0.36 -1.15 -19.78
C ALA A 13 -0.43 -0.82 -18.28
N ASP A 14 -1.23 -1.54 -17.51
CA ASP A 14 -1.32 -1.34 -16.07
C ASP A 14 -0.04 -1.76 -15.34
N ALA A 15 0.64 -2.83 -15.80
CA ALA A 15 1.96 -3.21 -15.29
C ALA A 15 3.00 -2.09 -15.48
N GLU A 16 3.03 -1.46 -16.66
CA GLU A 16 3.91 -0.33 -16.97
C GLU A 16 3.63 0.88 -16.06
N VAL A 17 2.37 1.27 -15.96
CA VAL A 17 1.92 2.43 -15.16
C VAL A 17 2.26 2.21 -13.68
N LEU A 18 1.96 1.05 -13.12
CA LEU A 18 2.25 0.72 -11.72
C LEU A 18 3.75 0.61 -11.45
N SER A 19 4.53 0.06 -12.38
CA SER A 19 5.99 -0.02 -12.27
C SER A 19 6.62 1.37 -12.21
N ALA A 20 6.27 2.25 -13.15
CA ALA A 20 6.79 3.61 -13.20
C ALA A 20 6.36 4.44 -11.97
N ALA A 21 5.09 4.35 -11.58
CA ALA A 21 4.56 5.07 -10.43
C ALA A 21 5.14 4.56 -9.11
N GLY A 22 5.20 3.24 -8.92
CA GLY A 22 5.74 2.64 -7.71
C GLY A 22 7.21 3.00 -7.49
N THR A 23 8.01 2.96 -8.55
CA THR A 23 9.41 3.44 -8.52
C THR A 23 9.49 4.90 -8.08
N ARG A 24 8.71 5.77 -8.70
CA ARG A 24 8.69 7.21 -8.38
C ARG A 24 8.26 7.44 -6.93
N PHE A 25 7.20 6.82 -6.49
CA PHE A 25 6.64 7.01 -5.14
C PHE A 25 7.56 6.46 -4.05
N LEU A 26 8.22 5.32 -4.30
CA LEU A 26 9.23 4.78 -3.39
C LEU A 26 10.39 5.76 -3.20
N VAL A 27 10.90 6.33 -4.30
CA VAL A 27 11.98 7.32 -4.23
C VAL A 27 11.52 8.60 -3.51
N GLN A 28 10.29 9.04 -3.72
CA GLN A 28 9.72 10.18 -2.97
C GLN A 28 9.65 9.89 -1.46
N ALA A 29 9.29 8.67 -1.07
CA ALA A 29 9.13 8.31 0.35
C ALA A 29 10.48 8.04 1.06
N TYR A 30 11.42 7.38 0.40
CA TYR A 30 12.64 6.86 1.04
C TYR A 30 13.95 7.45 0.48
N GLY A 31 13.91 8.27 -0.56
CA GLY A 31 15.11 8.79 -1.23
C GLY A 31 16.06 9.58 -0.34
N ASN A 32 15.55 10.22 0.71
CA ASN A 32 16.33 11.01 1.66
C ASN A 32 16.89 10.19 2.83
N VAL A 33 16.40 8.95 3.04
CA VAL A 33 16.74 8.13 4.21
C VAL A 33 17.39 6.80 3.86
N SER A 34 17.40 6.44 2.58
CA SER A 34 17.98 5.20 2.06
C SER A 34 19.12 5.47 1.10
N ARG A 35 20.03 4.50 1.00
CA ARG A 35 21.10 4.56 -0.01
C ARG A 35 20.51 4.36 -1.41
N ALA A 36 21.06 5.09 -2.38
CA ALA A 36 20.60 4.99 -3.78
C ALA A 36 20.70 3.56 -4.34
N ASP A 37 21.77 2.83 -4.01
CA ASP A 37 21.95 1.43 -4.43
C ASP A 37 20.89 0.51 -3.84
N ASP A 38 20.53 0.69 -2.57
CA ASP A 38 19.50 -0.12 -1.89
C ASP A 38 18.11 0.17 -2.47
N LEU A 39 17.83 1.45 -2.78
CA LEU A 39 16.59 1.84 -3.48
C LEU A 39 16.51 1.22 -4.88
N ALA A 40 17.60 1.24 -5.65
CA ALA A 40 17.63 0.67 -7.00
C ALA A 40 17.35 -0.83 -6.98
N VAL A 41 17.99 -1.58 -6.06
CA VAL A 41 17.76 -3.02 -5.90
C VAL A 41 16.31 -3.31 -5.50
N HIS A 42 15.78 -2.58 -4.53
CA HIS A 42 14.40 -2.76 -4.06
C HIS A 42 13.38 -2.41 -5.15
N THR A 43 13.63 -1.34 -5.91
CA THR A 43 12.80 -0.93 -7.03
C THR A 43 12.72 -2.03 -8.09
N GLU A 44 13.85 -2.57 -8.51
CA GLU A 44 13.87 -3.65 -9.51
C GLU A 44 13.14 -4.90 -8.98
N GLN A 45 13.34 -5.25 -7.71
CA GLN A 45 12.77 -6.45 -7.12
C GLN A 45 11.25 -6.36 -6.92
N TYR A 46 10.71 -5.21 -6.53
CA TYR A 46 9.31 -5.07 -6.10
C TYR A 46 8.46 -4.13 -6.95
N PHE A 47 9.08 -3.35 -7.85
CA PHE A 47 8.41 -2.47 -8.80
C PHE A 47 8.84 -2.71 -10.24
N GLY A 48 9.76 -3.65 -10.49
CA GLY A 48 10.11 -4.07 -11.84
C GLY A 48 8.87 -4.51 -12.61
N ARG A 49 8.81 -4.18 -13.91
CA ARG A 49 7.64 -4.44 -14.76
C ARG A 49 7.20 -5.90 -14.74
N ASP A 50 8.16 -6.84 -14.81
CA ASP A 50 7.85 -8.27 -14.80
C ASP A 50 7.31 -8.74 -13.46
N TYR A 51 7.79 -8.15 -12.34
CA TYR A 51 7.25 -8.42 -11.02
C TYR A 51 5.79 -7.95 -10.93
N ILE A 52 5.51 -6.70 -11.31
CA ILE A 52 4.14 -6.16 -11.29
C ILE A 52 3.22 -6.97 -12.21
N ALA A 53 3.68 -7.38 -13.40
CA ALA A 53 2.88 -8.20 -14.31
C ALA A 53 2.49 -9.56 -13.69
N ARG A 54 3.39 -10.20 -12.94
CA ARG A 54 3.08 -11.43 -12.19
C ARG A 54 2.11 -11.15 -11.02
N GLU A 55 2.32 -10.08 -10.27
CA GLU A 55 1.44 -9.70 -9.15
C GLU A 55 0.01 -9.39 -9.61
N LEU A 56 -0.16 -8.74 -10.77
CA LEU A 56 -1.48 -8.48 -11.35
C LEU A 56 -2.24 -9.77 -11.77
N GLN A 57 -1.53 -10.87 -11.98
CA GLN A 57 -2.11 -12.19 -12.30
C GLN A 57 -2.33 -13.05 -11.05
N ALA A 58 -1.75 -12.67 -9.91
CA ALA A 58 -1.86 -13.44 -8.68
C ALA A 58 -3.27 -13.30 -8.08
N PRO A 59 -3.95 -14.42 -7.73
CA PRO A 59 -5.33 -14.39 -7.25
C PRO A 59 -5.46 -13.75 -5.86
N ASP A 60 -4.37 -13.69 -5.11
CA ASP A 60 -4.31 -13.13 -3.76
C ASP A 60 -3.95 -11.62 -3.74
N VAL A 61 -3.71 -11.02 -4.91
CA VAL A 61 -3.30 -9.61 -5.05
C VAL A 61 -4.33 -8.82 -5.83
N SER A 62 -4.56 -7.58 -5.42
CA SER A 62 -5.27 -6.58 -6.22
C SER A 62 -4.65 -5.20 -6.06
N TYR A 63 -4.70 -4.42 -7.13
CA TYR A 63 -4.29 -3.02 -7.16
C TYR A 63 -5.48 -2.14 -7.52
N THR A 64 -5.65 -1.05 -6.80
CA THR A 64 -6.58 0.03 -7.14
C THR A 64 -5.79 1.29 -7.42
N ILE A 65 -6.01 1.92 -8.56
CA ILE A 65 -5.27 3.09 -9.03
C ILE A 65 -6.18 4.32 -8.96
N ALA A 66 -5.62 5.42 -8.45
CA ALA A 66 -6.23 6.74 -8.46
C ALA A 66 -5.58 7.61 -9.54
N TYR A 67 -6.40 8.24 -10.37
CA TYR A 67 -5.98 9.17 -11.40
C TYR A 67 -6.44 10.60 -11.09
N ASP A 68 -5.60 11.58 -11.37
CA ASP A 68 -5.97 13.00 -11.46
C ASP A 68 -5.81 13.40 -12.93
N ALA A 69 -6.93 13.58 -13.63
CA ALA A 69 -6.97 13.61 -15.08
C ALA A 69 -6.33 12.32 -15.66
N ASP A 70 -5.32 12.45 -16.52
CA ASP A 70 -4.66 11.32 -17.17
C ASP A 70 -3.39 10.83 -16.41
N GLN A 71 -3.12 11.40 -15.24
CA GLN A 71 -1.92 11.06 -14.48
C GLN A 71 -2.23 10.22 -13.25
N ILE A 72 -1.41 9.19 -13.02
CA ILE A 72 -1.51 8.40 -11.80
C ILE A 72 -1.15 9.28 -10.58
N ALA A 73 -2.11 9.41 -9.67
CA ALA A 73 -1.98 10.20 -8.46
C ALA A 73 -1.67 9.35 -7.21
N GLY A 74 -1.96 8.06 -7.28
CA GLY A 74 -1.68 7.10 -6.21
C GLY A 74 -2.20 5.71 -6.53
N PHE A 75 -1.86 4.76 -5.69
CA PHE A 75 -2.44 3.41 -5.74
C PHE A 75 -2.42 2.73 -4.38
N VAL A 76 -3.28 1.74 -4.21
CA VAL A 76 -3.26 0.81 -3.09
C VAL A 76 -3.11 -0.61 -3.60
N LYS A 77 -2.24 -1.39 -2.97
CA LYS A 77 -2.07 -2.84 -3.18
C LYS A 77 -2.60 -3.59 -1.97
N ILE A 78 -3.52 -4.48 -2.21
CA ILE A 78 -4.06 -5.40 -1.22
C ILE A 78 -3.48 -6.79 -1.48
N ARG A 79 -3.08 -7.48 -0.41
CA ARG A 79 -2.70 -8.89 -0.44
C ARG A 79 -3.54 -9.69 0.55
N ARG A 80 -3.99 -10.83 0.09
CA ARG A 80 -4.68 -11.85 0.88
C ARG A 80 -3.69 -12.94 1.26
N GLY A 81 -3.83 -13.52 2.43
CA GLY A 81 -2.92 -14.61 2.84
C GLY A 81 -2.63 -14.62 4.34
N THR A 82 -1.36 -14.74 4.68
CA THR A 82 -0.93 -14.85 6.08
C THR A 82 -1.07 -13.54 6.83
N THR A 83 -1.57 -13.67 8.07
CA THR A 83 -1.68 -12.58 9.03
C THR A 83 -0.63 -12.77 10.12
N PRO A 84 0.15 -11.74 10.51
CA PRO A 84 1.08 -11.84 11.63
C PRO A 84 0.37 -12.15 12.94
N ASP A 85 1.04 -12.91 13.83
CA ASP A 85 0.49 -13.29 15.14
C ASP A 85 0.07 -12.09 16.01
N ALA A 86 0.72 -10.95 15.84
CA ALA A 86 0.37 -9.71 16.54
C ALA A 86 -0.97 -9.09 16.10
N VAL A 87 -1.50 -9.49 14.96
CA VAL A 87 -2.78 -8.98 14.43
C VAL A 87 -3.92 -9.77 15.06
N PRO A 88 -4.89 -9.11 15.74
CA PRO A 88 -5.87 -9.78 16.57
C PRO A 88 -7.07 -10.37 15.80
N ALA A 89 -6.88 -10.81 14.55
CA ALA A 89 -7.93 -11.43 13.75
C ALA A 89 -7.39 -12.46 12.79
N ALA A 90 -8.03 -13.62 12.75
CA ALA A 90 -7.67 -14.71 11.82
C ALA A 90 -8.03 -14.39 10.35
N ALA A 91 -9.03 -13.56 10.11
CA ALA A 91 -9.50 -13.17 8.78
C ALA A 91 -9.19 -11.69 8.52
N ALA A 92 -7.91 -11.38 8.31
CA ALA A 92 -7.44 -10.04 7.99
C ALA A 92 -6.79 -9.98 6.60
N ILE A 93 -6.96 -8.85 5.93
CA ILE A 93 -6.34 -8.55 4.65
C ILE A 93 -5.21 -7.54 4.87
N GLU A 94 -4.13 -7.66 4.10
CA GLU A 94 -3.01 -6.74 4.17
C GLU A 94 -3.17 -5.59 3.17
N ILE A 95 -3.01 -4.34 3.63
CA ILE A 95 -2.61 -3.24 2.76
C ILE A 95 -1.08 -3.28 2.67
N GLN A 96 -0.58 -3.87 1.59
CA GLN A 96 0.86 -4.06 1.40
C GLN A 96 1.55 -2.78 0.92
N GLN A 97 0.83 -1.96 0.14
CA GLN A 97 1.32 -0.67 -0.37
C GLN A 97 0.17 0.32 -0.44
N LEU A 98 0.41 1.54 0.00
CA LEU A 98 -0.45 2.69 -0.22
C LEU A 98 0.45 3.90 -0.49
N TYR A 99 0.45 4.34 -1.73
CA TYR A 99 1.25 5.47 -2.16
C TYR A 99 0.38 6.55 -2.80
N VAL A 100 0.73 7.81 -2.51
CA VAL A 100 0.17 8.99 -3.18
C VAL A 100 1.33 9.85 -3.62
N ASP A 101 1.30 10.30 -4.87
CA ASP A 101 2.28 11.24 -5.41
C ASP A 101 2.47 12.43 -4.48
N ALA A 102 3.72 12.81 -4.20
CA ALA A 102 4.02 13.89 -3.27
C ALA A 102 3.34 15.21 -3.65
N GLY A 103 3.22 15.49 -4.95
CA GLY A 103 2.51 16.69 -5.47
C GLY A 103 0.98 16.63 -5.36
N GLN A 104 0.43 15.47 -5.01
CA GLN A 104 -1.02 15.22 -4.92
C GLN A 104 -1.50 14.95 -3.48
N GLN A 105 -0.59 14.94 -2.51
CA GLN A 105 -0.93 14.74 -1.10
C GLN A 105 -1.79 15.89 -0.55
N GLY A 106 -2.52 15.63 0.53
CA GLY A 106 -3.44 16.62 1.14
C GLY A 106 -4.76 16.83 0.40
N ARG A 107 -4.99 16.15 -0.74
CA ARG A 107 -6.22 16.25 -1.55
C ARG A 107 -7.23 15.13 -1.31
N GLY A 108 -7.02 14.31 -0.28
CA GLY A 108 -7.92 13.22 0.10
C GLY A 108 -7.74 11.92 -0.69
N ILE A 109 -6.78 11.84 -1.63
CA ILE A 109 -6.57 10.66 -2.49
C ILE A 109 -6.23 9.41 -1.66
N GLY A 110 -5.34 9.54 -0.67
CA GLY A 110 -4.99 8.42 0.22
C GLY A 110 -6.21 7.90 0.98
N ARG A 111 -7.08 8.79 1.44
CA ARG A 111 -8.33 8.41 2.12
C ARG A 111 -9.28 7.68 1.15
N THR A 112 -9.44 8.18 -0.07
CA THR A 112 -10.29 7.53 -1.09
C THR A 112 -9.77 6.12 -1.43
N LEU A 113 -8.46 5.94 -1.60
CA LEU A 113 -7.86 4.62 -1.82
C LEU A 113 -8.07 3.69 -0.63
N MET A 114 -7.95 4.20 0.60
CA MET A 114 -8.21 3.44 1.82
C MET A 114 -9.69 3.04 1.92
N ASP A 115 -10.62 3.94 1.61
CA ASP A 115 -12.06 3.66 1.61
C ASP A 115 -12.40 2.53 0.62
N HIS A 116 -11.77 2.51 -0.57
CA HIS A 116 -11.88 1.40 -1.52
C HIS A 116 -11.34 0.08 -0.97
N ALA A 117 -10.19 0.11 -0.31
CA ALA A 117 -9.62 -1.10 0.30
C ALA A 117 -10.52 -1.65 1.42
N VAL A 118 -11.09 -0.77 2.24
CA VAL A 118 -12.04 -1.14 3.30
C VAL A 118 -13.32 -1.75 2.71
N ALA A 119 -13.87 -1.14 1.65
CA ALA A 119 -15.05 -1.67 0.97
C ALA A 119 -14.77 -3.07 0.39
N ALA A 120 -13.66 -3.24 -0.31
CA ALA A 120 -13.27 -4.54 -0.88
C ALA A 120 -13.09 -5.61 0.22
N ALA A 121 -12.44 -5.27 1.33
CA ALA A 121 -12.26 -6.19 2.45
C ALA A 121 -13.60 -6.64 3.06
N ARG A 122 -14.55 -5.72 3.24
CA ARG A 122 -15.91 -6.02 3.73
C ARG A 122 -16.68 -6.90 2.76
N ASP A 123 -16.66 -6.58 1.48
CA ASP A 123 -17.35 -7.35 0.42
C ASP A 123 -16.83 -8.79 0.33
N GLU A 124 -15.55 -9.00 0.64
CA GLU A 124 -14.91 -10.31 0.68
C GLU A 124 -15.07 -11.02 2.04
N GLY A 125 -15.73 -10.41 3.03
CA GLY A 125 -15.99 -11.01 4.34
C GLY A 125 -14.82 -11.00 5.31
N TYR A 126 -13.81 -10.14 5.10
CA TYR A 126 -12.74 -9.94 6.08
C TYR A 126 -13.22 -9.12 7.28
N THR A 127 -12.71 -9.46 8.46
CA THR A 127 -13.08 -8.80 9.72
C THR A 127 -12.09 -7.71 10.11
N GLY A 128 -11.04 -7.51 9.32
CA GLY A 128 -10.08 -6.44 9.57
C GLY A 128 -9.02 -6.28 8.49
N ILE A 129 -8.31 -5.18 8.63
CA ILE A 129 -7.18 -4.82 7.76
C ILE A 129 -5.95 -4.60 8.64
N TRP A 130 -4.81 -5.10 8.17
CA TRP A 130 -3.53 -4.80 8.78
C TRP A 130 -2.54 -4.23 7.76
N LEU A 131 -1.55 -3.54 8.25
CA LEU A 131 -0.44 -3.01 7.46
C LEU A 131 0.82 -2.89 8.31
N SER A 132 1.98 -2.74 7.66
CA SER A 132 3.19 -2.27 8.29
C SER A 132 3.54 -0.86 7.81
N VAL A 133 4.08 -0.03 8.69
CA VAL A 133 4.50 1.33 8.38
C VAL A 133 5.76 1.68 9.14
N TRP A 134 6.72 2.30 8.46
CA TRP A 134 7.98 2.72 9.08
C TRP A 134 7.75 3.64 10.28
N GLN A 135 8.42 3.33 11.41
CA GLN A 135 8.17 4.00 12.69
C GLN A 135 8.48 5.51 12.67
N ASP A 136 9.48 5.92 11.87
CA ASP A 136 9.89 7.33 11.77
C ASP A 136 9.11 8.10 10.69
N ALA A 137 8.15 7.46 10.02
CA ALA A 137 7.25 8.11 9.08
C ALA A 137 6.02 8.68 9.80
N ASP A 138 6.21 9.71 10.61
CA ASP A 138 5.15 10.32 11.45
C ASP A 138 3.92 10.74 10.63
N TRP A 139 4.13 11.25 9.41
CA TRP A 139 3.06 11.64 8.50
C TRP A 139 2.19 10.46 8.09
N ALA A 140 2.79 9.29 7.81
CA ALA A 140 2.07 8.10 7.43
C ALA A 140 1.39 7.46 8.65
N THR A 141 2.09 7.36 9.76
CA THR A 141 1.54 6.82 11.01
C THR A 141 0.35 7.65 11.48
N GLY A 142 0.47 8.98 11.45
CA GLY A 142 -0.63 9.88 11.79
C GLY A 142 -1.84 9.75 10.85
N PHE A 143 -1.62 9.51 9.55
CA PHE A 143 -2.70 9.24 8.61
C PHE A 143 -3.46 7.97 8.97
N TYR A 144 -2.76 6.86 9.26
CA TYR A 144 -3.40 5.59 9.62
C TYR A 144 -4.11 5.68 10.97
N GLU A 145 -3.51 6.32 11.98
CA GLU A 145 -4.15 6.52 13.29
C GLU A 145 -5.43 7.39 13.16
N ALA A 146 -5.38 8.47 12.37
CA ALA A 146 -6.55 9.30 12.09
C ALA A 146 -7.65 8.57 11.31
N TYR A 147 -7.29 7.55 10.53
CA TYR A 147 -8.25 6.68 9.84
C TYR A 147 -8.93 5.67 10.78
N GLY A 148 -8.30 5.34 11.90
CA GLY A 148 -8.81 4.40 12.91
C GLY A 148 -7.93 3.18 13.16
N PHE A 149 -6.77 3.10 12.51
CA PHE A 149 -5.80 2.03 12.80
C PHE A 149 -5.17 2.22 14.18
N ARG A 150 -4.85 1.11 14.83
CA ARG A 150 -4.09 1.09 16.08
C ARG A 150 -2.82 0.26 15.93
N ARG A 151 -1.78 0.61 16.66
CA ARG A 151 -0.54 -0.16 16.70
C ARG A 151 -0.76 -1.45 17.50
N VAL A 152 -0.35 -2.58 16.94
CA VAL A 152 -0.51 -3.91 17.57
C VAL A 152 0.81 -4.65 17.71
N GLY A 153 1.88 -4.20 17.08
CA GLY A 153 3.20 -4.81 17.16
C GLY A 153 4.24 -4.07 16.34
N THR A 154 5.37 -4.71 16.15
CA THR A 154 6.47 -4.21 15.32
C THR A 154 7.02 -5.32 14.44
N ALA A 155 7.61 -4.95 13.31
CA ALA A 155 8.31 -5.85 12.40
C ALA A 155 9.56 -5.19 11.82
N GLU A 156 10.57 -5.99 11.47
CA GLU A 156 11.73 -5.49 10.71
C GLU A 156 11.36 -5.43 9.23
N PHE A 157 11.56 -4.29 8.60
CA PHE A 157 11.48 -4.10 7.16
C PHE A 157 12.87 -3.90 6.58
N ARG A 158 13.16 -4.57 5.46
CA ARG A 158 14.43 -4.45 4.75
C ARG A 158 14.24 -3.80 3.39
N LEU A 159 15.06 -2.78 3.14
CA LEU A 159 15.20 -2.15 1.84
C LEU A 159 16.66 -2.27 1.42
N GLY A 160 16.96 -3.26 0.55
CA GLY A 160 18.33 -3.65 0.26
C GLY A 160 19.07 -4.10 1.52
N ARG A 161 20.17 -3.43 1.86
CA ARG A 161 20.96 -3.65 3.08
C ARG A 161 20.49 -2.82 4.28
N SER A 162 19.66 -1.83 4.04
CA SER A 162 19.10 -0.97 5.08
C SER A 162 17.98 -1.68 5.82
N LYS A 163 17.96 -1.51 7.13
CA LYS A 163 16.95 -2.07 8.04
C LYS A 163 16.15 -0.95 8.64
N PHE A 164 14.85 -1.10 8.63
CA PHE A 164 13.89 -0.20 9.25
C PHE A 164 13.04 -0.99 10.24
N MET A 165 12.54 -0.33 11.25
CA MET A 165 11.52 -0.88 12.13
C MET A 165 10.17 -0.31 11.75
N ASP A 166 9.22 -1.19 11.51
CA ASP A 166 7.85 -0.83 11.20
C ASP A 166 6.95 -1.05 12.42
N TYR A 167 5.91 -0.23 12.55
CA TYR A 167 4.74 -0.59 13.35
C TYR A 167 3.86 -1.53 12.53
N LEU A 168 3.37 -2.59 13.16
CA LEU A 168 2.20 -3.33 12.69
C LEU A 168 0.96 -2.61 13.18
N MET A 169 0.08 -2.27 12.25
CA MET A 169 -1.15 -1.54 12.53
C MET A 169 -2.38 -2.34 12.09
N TRP A 170 -3.43 -2.20 12.85
CA TRP A 170 -4.68 -2.97 12.71
C TRP A 170 -5.90 -2.06 12.72
N LEU A 171 -6.81 -2.31 11.79
CA LEU A 171 -8.15 -1.74 11.74
C LEU A 171 -9.19 -2.85 11.83
N ALA A 172 -10.02 -2.87 12.86
CA ALA A 172 -11.19 -3.74 12.90
C ALA A 172 -12.24 -3.23 11.90
N LEU A 173 -12.78 -4.13 11.10
CA LEU A 173 -13.94 -3.85 10.26
C LEU A 173 -15.16 -4.31 11.06
N ASP A 174 -15.91 -3.37 11.62
CA ASP A 174 -17.12 -3.69 12.34
C ASP A 174 -18.09 -4.45 11.45
N ASP A 175 -18.69 -5.51 11.97
CA ASP A 175 -19.80 -6.19 11.32
C ASP A 175 -20.88 -5.16 11.05
N VAL A 176 -21.16 -4.90 9.78
CA VAL A 176 -22.34 -4.13 9.39
C VAL A 176 -23.54 -5.04 9.67
N SER A 177 -24.15 -4.83 10.82
CA SER A 177 -25.42 -5.47 11.21
C SER A 177 -26.54 -5.04 10.28
#